data_23c092dd3d73dbf633d96e3e2faa44a4
#
_entry.id   23c092dd3d73dbf633d96e3e2faa44a4
#
_cell.length_a   1.000
_cell.length_b   1.000
_cell.length_c   1.000
_cell.angle_alpha   90.00
_cell.angle_beta   90.00
_cell.angle_gamma   90.00
#
_symmetry.space_group_name_H-M   'P 1'
#
loop_
_entity.id
_entity.type
_entity.pdbx_description
1 polymer ?
#
loop_
_entity_poly.entity_id
_entity_poly.type
_entity_poly.pdbx_seq_one_letter_code
_entity_poly.pdbx_strand_id
1 'polypeptide(L)'
;MTPFSGNNPCDAWLSKFYGKMPFEDYLLLDRAARTLEGNVARGNKPWSPLRGIRPSCVIFPGIWNWDSAFHVLGVSRWNPELARDQIRILFRLQQPSGLIPDVIFEDGRIMNRYGKPPVLPWAAAILEQRSPDPEFRELCVAAFRRNETFWRNNRTGKKIGLFHYDADGETPEERFRDAKYESGWDNSVRWDNGISNLFAIDLNCYMVLFYRAMRILDPNPLWESREQELIRRIEETLWNETDQCYEDRNMENGEFNGVITPASFMPLFIGSASPERAAAMAEIAEKHEMPGWPSVSYQNPNFDPEGYWRGRTWLNIAYFALKGLKNYGFDSLADQGRNTLLNWVRAVPGFLCENYHPVSGKPIGAVHFGWSAAFVIEFLLNWNSELPMAETRQK
;
A
#
# COMPACT_ATOMS: atom_id res chain seq x y z
N MET A 1 -20.51 -9.06 -31.95
CA MET A 1 -19.82 -7.75 -32.02
C MET A 1 -18.92 -7.63 -30.82
N THR A 2 -17.60 -7.53 -31.01
CA THR A 2 -16.66 -7.28 -29.91
C THR A 2 -16.90 -5.86 -29.39
N PRO A 3 -17.11 -5.66 -28.09
CA PRO A 3 -17.43 -4.34 -27.52
C PRO A 3 -16.23 -3.38 -27.44
N PHE A 4 -15.16 -3.66 -28.17
CA PHE A 4 -13.90 -2.94 -28.05
C PHE A 4 -13.65 -2.03 -29.24
N SER A 5 -13.53 -0.73 -29.01
CA SER A 5 -13.04 0.24 -30.00
C SER A 5 -11.52 0.09 -30.10
N GLY A 6 -10.99 -0.36 -31.21
CA GLY A 6 -9.63 -0.84 -31.43
C GLY A 6 -8.44 0.10 -31.13
N ASN A 7 -8.63 1.29 -30.57
CA ASN A 7 -7.58 2.30 -30.35
C ASN A 7 -7.27 2.62 -28.88
N ASN A 8 -7.98 2.03 -27.90
CA ASN A 8 -7.71 2.27 -26.48
C ASN A 8 -6.84 1.12 -25.91
N PRO A 9 -5.65 1.41 -25.35
CA PRO A 9 -4.78 0.38 -24.76
C PRO A 9 -5.46 -0.44 -23.66
N CYS A 10 -6.36 0.16 -22.88
CA CYS A 10 -7.14 -0.52 -21.86
C CYS A 10 -8.09 -1.55 -22.46
N ASP A 11 -8.80 -1.20 -23.57
CA ASP A 11 -9.67 -2.14 -24.30
C ASP A 11 -8.88 -3.33 -24.85
N ALA A 12 -7.75 -3.06 -25.47
CA ALA A 12 -6.86 -4.09 -26.00
C ALA A 12 -6.33 -5.01 -24.88
N TRP A 13 -6.06 -4.48 -23.69
CA TRP A 13 -5.66 -5.27 -22.54
C TRP A 13 -6.81 -6.12 -21.99
N LEU A 14 -7.99 -5.54 -21.79
CA LEU A 14 -9.19 -6.24 -21.31
C LEU A 14 -9.64 -7.37 -22.22
N SER A 15 -9.51 -7.20 -23.55
CA SER A 15 -9.88 -8.22 -24.54
C SER A 15 -9.12 -9.55 -24.33
N LYS A 16 -7.94 -9.52 -23.72
CA LYS A 16 -7.13 -10.72 -23.43
C LYS A 16 -7.79 -11.65 -22.40
N PHE A 17 -8.70 -11.14 -21.59
CA PHE A 17 -9.37 -11.87 -20.50
C PHE A 17 -10.80 -12.27 -20.84
N TYR A 18 -11.41 -11.66 -21.85
CA TYR A 18 -12.78 -11.98 -22.27
C TYR A 18 -12.90 -13.47 -22.65
N GLY A 19 -13.81 -14.18 -21.99
CA GLY A 19 -14.00 -15.62 -22.19
C GLY A 19 -12.91 -16.53 -21.59
N LYS A 20 -11.88 -15.97 -20.88
CA LYS A 20 -10.80 -16.74 -20.27
C LYS A 20 -10.84 -16.75 -18.74
N MET A 21 -11.78 -16.05 -18.15
CA MET A 21 -12.06 -16.02 -16.72
C MET A 21 -13.57 -16.02 -16.51
N PRO A 22 -14.07 -16.29 -15.29
CA PRO A 22 -15.50 -16.16 -14.98
C PRO A 22 -16.03 -14.80 -15.38
N PHE A 23 -17.22 -14.75 -15.96
CA PHE A 23 -17.78 -13.51 -16.51
C PHE A 23 -17.95 -12.41 -15.46
N GLU A 24 -18.29 -12.78 -14.22
CA GLU A 24 -18.42 -11.84 -13.10
C GLU A 24 -17.05 -11.23 -12.74
N ASP A 25 -15.97 -12.02 -12.77
CA ASP A 25 -14.60 -11.53 -12.56
C ASP A 25 -14.16 -10.59 -13.67
N TYR A 26 -14.53 -10.93 -14.93
CA TYR A 26 -14.27 -10.06 -16.06
C TYR A 26 -14.97 -8.70 -15.94
N LEU A 27 -16.25 -8.68 -15.54
CA LEU A 27 -17.00 -7.44 -15.31
C LEU A 27 -16.38 -6.60 -14.21
N LEU A 28 -15.89 -7.24 -13.16
CA LEU A 28 -15.21 -6.56 -12.07
C LEU A 28 -13.84 -6.01 -12.50
N LEU A 29 -13.09 -6.78 -13.30
CA LEU A 29 -11.81 -6.34 -13.89
C LEU A 29 -12.01 -5.12 -14.83
N ASP A 30 -13.03 -5.14 -15.68
CA ASP A 30 -13.38 -4.02 -16.56
C ASP A 30 -13.74 -2.78 -15.73
N ARG A 31 -14.58 -2.93 -14.71
CA ARG A 31 -14.94 -1.83 -13.80
C ARG A 31 -13.70 -1.21 -13.13
N ALA A 32 -12.79 -2.04 -12.65
CA ALA A 32 -11.56 -1.59 -12.00
C ALA A 32 -10.66 -0.82 -12.99
N ALA A 33 -10.46 -1.35 -14.19
CA ALA A 33 -9.68 -0.67 -15.22
C ALA A 33 -10.32 0.68 -15.63
N ARG A 34 -11.64 0.71 -15.84
CA ARG A 34 -12.37 1.95 -16.16
C ARG A 34 -12.33 2.99 -15.03
N THR A 35 -12.28 2.56 -13.78
CA THR A 35 -12.11 3.47 -12.64
C THR A 35 -10.76 4.19 -12.73
N LEU A 36 -9.66 3.48 -12.97
CA LEU A 36 -8.33 4.08 -13.13
C LEU A 36 -8.27 5.03 -14.34
N GLU A 37 -8.80 4.63 -15.50
CA GLU A 37 -8.89 5.48 -16.69
C GLU A 37 -9.74 6.74 -16.44
N GLY A 38 -10.87 6.61 -15.76
CA GLY A 38 -11.79 7.71 -15.44
C GLY A 38 -11.20 8.72 -14.46
N ASN A 39 -10.26 8.30 -13.64
CA ASN A 39 -9.59 9.16 -12.64
C ASN A 39 -8.41 9.95 -13.22
N VAL A 40 -8.03 9.74 -14.49
CA VAL A 40 -7.01 10.58 -15.15
C VAL A 40 -7.51 12.02 -15.20
N ALA A 41 -6.75 12.94 -14.62
CA ALA A 41 -7.09 14.36 -14.60
C ALA A 41 -7.08 14.95 -16.01
N ARG A 42 -8.15 15.68 -16.36
CA ARG A 42 -8.33 16.31 -17.68
C ARG A 42 -7.97 17.79 -17.63
N GLY A 43 -7.64 18.35 -18.80
CA GLY A 43 -7.29 19.75 -18.96
C GLY A 43 -5.88 20.07 -18.44
N ASN A 44 -5.52 21.35 -18.45
CA ASN A 44 -4.23 21.81 -17.96
C ASN A 44 -4.20 21.77 -16.42
N LYS A 45 -3.19 21.13 -15.85
CA LYS A 45 -2.99 20.95 -14.42
C LYS A 45 -1.59 21.43 -14.01
N PRO A 46 -1.33 21.69 -12.72
CA PRO A 46 -0.02 22.11 -12.24
C PRO A 46 1.13 21.16 -12.64
N TRP A 47 0.81 19.89 -12.87
CA TRP A 47 1.78 18.86 -13.31
C TRP A 47 1.86 18.66 -14.82
N SER A 48 1.10 19.44 -15.63
CA SER A 48 1.15 19.33 -17.10
C SER A 48 2.58 19.57 -17.63
N PRO A 49 2.99 18.93 -18.72
CA PRO A 49 2.23 18.07 -19.64
C PRO A 49 2.07 16.61 -19.16
N LEU A 50 2.56 16.23 -17.99
CA LEU A 50 2.39 14.88 -17.44
C LEU A 50 0.92 14.60 -17.14
N ARG A 51 0.54 13.32 -17.21
CA ARG A 51 -0.82 12.85 -16.91
C ARG A 51 -0.84 12.22 -15.53
N GLY A 52 -1.77 12.63 -14.68
CA GLY A 52 -1.90 12.12 -13.32
C GLY A 52 -3.26 11.47 -13.07
N ILE A 53 -3.28 10.40 -12.29
CA ILE A 53 -4.47 9.68 -11.83
C ILE A 53 -4.79 10.15 -10.42
N ARG A 54 -5.98 10.71 -10.22
CA ARG A 54 -6.48 11.11 -8.90
C ARG A 54 -6.97 9.89 -8.11
N PRO A 55 -6.97 9.92 -6.77
CA PRO A 55 -7.58 8.85 -5.97
C PRO A 55 -9.07 8.65 -6.30
N SER A 56 -9.80 9.76 -6.49
CA SER A 56 -11.18 9.78 -6.98
C SER A 56 -11.40 11.00 -7.88
N CYS A 57 -12.09 10.80 -8.99
CA CYS A 57 -12.46 11.92 -9.87
C CYS A 57 -13.53 12.86 -9.28
N VAL A 58 -14.13 12.49 -8.14
CA VAL A 58 -15.24 13.24 -7.52
C VAL A 58 -14.77 14.08 -6.32
N ILE A 59 -13.95 13.51 -5.43
CA ILE A 59 -13.67 14.10 -4.11
C ILE A 59 -12.21 14.55 -3.94
N PHE A 60 -11.24 13.84 -4.53
CA PHE A 60 -9.81 14.08 -4.30
C PHE A 60 -9.16 14.81 -5.49
N PRO A 61 -9.16 16.17 -5.52
CA PRO A 61 -8.65 16.96 -6.64
C PRO A 61 -7.12 17.14 -6.57
N GLY A 62 -6.36 16.06 -6.73
CA GLY A 62 -4.89 16.10 -6.66
C GLY A 62 -4.24 14.74 -6.94
N ILE A 63 -2.92 14.72 -6.82
CA ILE A 63 -2.09 13.52 -6.97
C ILE A 63 -1.45 13.21 -5.62
N TRP A 64 -1.88 12.12 -4.99
CA TRP A 64 -1.36 11.64 -3.70
C TRP A 64 -0.23 10.64 -3.91
N ASN A 65 0.74 10.66 -3.02
CA ASN A 65 1.98 9.87 -3.09
C ASN A 65 1.70 8.35 -3.09
N TRP A 66 1.19 7.78 -1.99
CA TRP A 66 1.02 6.32 -1.91
C TRP A 66 -0.10 5.79 -2.80
N ASP A 67 -1.17 6.59 -3.03
CA ASP A 67 -2.19 6.28 -4.04
C ASP A 67 -1.57 6.11 -5.42
N SER A 68 -0.63 6.98 -5.76
CA SER A 68 0.10 6.91 -7.03
C SER A 68 0.83 5.58 -7.20
N ALA A 69 1.46 5.08 -6.14
CA ALA A 69 2.11 3.78 -6.16
C ALA A 69 1.10 2.66 -6.47
N PHE A 70 -0.05 2.69 -5.83
CA PHE A 70 -1.10 1.70 -6.06
C PHE A 70 -1.72 1.84 -7.46
N HIS A 71 -1.96 3.06 -7.95
CA HIS A 71 -2.44 3.28 -9.32
C HIS A 71 -1.48 2.69 -10.36
N VAL A 72 -0.17 2.84 -10.14
CA VAL A 72 0.88 2.28 -11.01
C VAL A 72 0.78 0.76 -11.11
N LEU A 73 0.47 0.03 -10.02
CA LEU A 73 0.28 -1.42 -10.05
C LEU A 73 -0.79 -1.84 -11.06
N GLY A 74 -1.89 -1.08 -11.10
CA GLY A 74 -2.98 -1.32 -12.05
C GLY A 74 -2.61 -0.89 -13.46
N VAL A 75 -2.41 0.42 -13.66
CA VAL A 75 -2.32 1.06 -14.96
C VAL A 75 -1.09 0.65 -15.78
N SER A 76 0.02 0.25 -15.13
CA SER A 76 1.22 -0.24 -15.84
C SER A 76 0.97 -1.49 -16.71
N ARG A 77 -0.16 -2.17 -16.52
CA ARG A 77 -0.55 -3.35 -17.30
C ARG A 77 -1.00 -3.03 -18.72
N TRP A 78 -1.46 -1.80 -18.98
CA TRP A 78 -1.93 -1.38 -20.29
C TRP A 78 -1.40 -0.02 -20.76
N ASN A 79 -0.95 0.83 -19.83
CA ASN A 79 -0.42 2.15 -20.15
C ASN A 79 0.81 2.48 -19.30
N PRO A 80 1.98 1.90 -19.61
CA PRO A 80 3.22 2.13 -18.85
C PRO A 80 3.65 3.60 -18.85
N GLU A 81 3.39 4.37 -19.91
CA GLU A 81 3.73 5.80 -19.95
C GLU A 81 2.89 6.62 -18.96
N LEU A 82 1.60 6.33 -18.83
CA LEU A 82 0.77 6.96 -17.79
C LEU A 82 1.27 6.60 -16.39
N ALA A 83 1.73 5.36 -16.19
CA ALA A 83 2.35 4.92 -14.94
C ALA A 83 3.66 5.68 -14.65
N ARG A 84 4.51 5.92 -15.66
CA ARG A 84 5.72 6.72 -15.53
C ARG A 84 5.41 8.19 -15.24
N ASP A 85 4.44 8.77 -15.93
CA ASP A 85 3.97 10.14 -15.70
C ASP A 85 3.55 10.34 -14.25
N GLN A 86 2.79 9.38 -13.68
CA GLN A 86 2.35 9.40 -12.29
C GLN A 86 3.53 9.51 -11.30
N ILE A 87 4.60 8.74 -11.53
CA ILE A 87 5.81 8.76 -10.70
C ILE A 87 6.61 10.04 -10.95
N ARG A 88 6.77 10.47 -12.21
CA ARG A 88 7.49 11.71 -12.58
C ARG A 88 6.88 12.95 -11.93
N ILE A 89 5.54 13.00 -11.77
CA ILE A 89 4.87 14.10 -11.05
C ILE A 89 5.42 14.22 -9.63
N LEU A 90 5.48 13.12 -8.90
CA LEU A 90 5.98 13.11 -7.52
C LEU A 90 7.47 13.45 -7.43
N PHE A 91 8.28 12.99 -8.37
CA PHE A 91 9.71 13.32 -8.40
C PHE A 91 9.98 14.81 -8.66
N ARG A 92 9.12 15.50 -9.44
CA ARG A 92 9.22 16.95 -9.62
C ARG A 92 8.98 17.74 -8.33
N LEU A 93 8.29 17.12 -7.36
CA LEU A 93 7.99 17.74 -6.07
C LEU A 93 9.00 17.39 -4.99
N GLN A 94 9.92 16.45 -5.27
CA GLN A 94 10.88 15.99 -4.28
C GLN A 94 11.71 17.14 -3.75
N GLN A 95 11.73 17.28 -2.42
CA GLN A 95 12.46 18.32 -1.74
C GLN A 95 13.98 18.09 -1.74
N PRO A 96 14.80 19.12 -1.50
CA PRO A 96 16.25 18.97 -1.33
C PRO A 96 16.65 17.99 -0.23
N SER A 97 15.83 17.87 0.83
CA SER A 97 16.00 16.87 1.89
C SER A 97 15.85 15.43 1.42
N GLY A 98 15.23 15.20 0.26
CA GLY A 98 14.86 13.90 -0.27
C GLY A 98 13.41 13.48 0.03
N LEU A 99 12.67 14.25 0.83
CA LEU A 99 11.24 14.01 1.07
C LEU A 99 10.47 14.08 -0.26
N ILE A 100 9.66 13.08 -0.53
CA ILE A 100 8.63 13.12 -1.56
C ILE A 100 7.32 13.52 -0.88
N PRO A 101 6.73 14.69 -1.20
CA PRO A 101 5.54 15.21 -0.55
C PRO A 101 4.34 14.28 -0.59
N ASP A 102 3.39 14.49 0.30
CA ASP A 102 2.13 13.73 0.33
C ASP A 102 1.29 13.97 -0.92
N VAL A 103 1.01 15.22 -1.26
CA VAL A 103 0.06 15.54 -2.34
C VAL A 103 0.39 16.85 -3.04
N ILE A 104 0.12 16.90 -4.35
CA ILE A 104 -0.08 18.13 -5.13
C ILE A 104 -1.56 18.23 -5.51
N PHE A 105 -2.20 19.32 -5.12
CA PHE A 105 -3.59 19.64 -5.47
C PHE A 105 -3.72 20.25 -6.87
N GLU A 106 -4.91 20.17 -7.45
CA GLU A 106 -5.23 20.78 -8.77
C GLU A 106 -5.09 22.31 -8.79
N ASP A 107 -5.13 22.97 -7.64
CA ASP A 107 -4.89 24.40 -7.46
C ASP A 107 -3.41 24.78 -7.29
N GLY A 108 -2.51 23.80 -7.33
CA GLY A 108 -1.06 23.97 -7.23
C GLY A 108 -0.51 23.93 -5.80
N ARG A 109 -1.35 23.87 -4.77
CA ARG A 109 -0.87 23.69 -3.39
C ARG A 109 -0.19 22.34 -3.23
N ILE A 110 0.87 22.28 -2.42
CA ILE A 110 1.63 21.07 -2.12
C ILE A 110 1.64 20.87 -0.61
N MET A 111 1.28 19.66 -0.15
CA MET A 111 1.47 19.27 1.23
C MET A 111 2.85 18.62 1.35
N ASN A 112 3.79 19.34 1.94
CA ASN A 112 5.21 19.02 1.94
C ASN A 112 5.86 18.94 3.34
N ARG A 113 5.05 18.96 4.41
CA ARG A 113 5.55 18.78 5.80
C ARG A 113 5.77 17.31 6.15
N TYR A 114 5.21 16.40 5.36
CA TYR A 114 5.32 14.96 5.51
C TYR A 114 5.16 14.28 4.14
N GLY A 115 5.58 13.02 4.07
CA GLY A 115 5.40 12.15 2.92
C GLY A 115 4.21 11.20 3.10
N LYS A 116 4.37 9.99 2.59
CA LYS A 116 3.48 8.82 2.78
C LYS A 116 4.35 7.57 2.94
N PRO A 117 3.76 6.43 3.35
CA PRO A 117 4.49 5.17 3.38
C PRO A 117 5.27 4.93 2.09
N PRO A 118 6.55 4.53 2.17
CA PRO A 118 7.46 4.50 1.03
C PRO A 118 7.25 3.30 0.08
N VAL A 119 6.03 3.18 -0.47
CA VAL A 119 5.64 2.09 -1.39
C VAL A 119 5.92 2.43 -2.87
N LEU A 120 6.25 3.67 -3.18
CA LEU A 120 6.50 4.12 -4.55
C LEU A 120 7.66 3.37 -5.24
N PRO A 121 8.79 3.06 -4.57
CA PRO A 121 9.87 2.27 -5.16
C PRO A 121 9.42 0.86 -5.58
N TRP A 122 8.59 0.21 -4.76
CA TRP A 122 8.03 -1.10 -5.07
C TRP A 122 7.19 -1.06 -6.36
N ALA A 123 6.32 -0.07 -6.50
CA ALA A 123 5.53 0.11 -7.72
C ALA A 123 6.40 0.42 -8.94
N ALA A 124 7.45 1.24 -8.79
CA ALA A 124 8.39 1.55 -9.86
C ALA A 124 9.18 0.32 -10.33
N ALA A 125 9.61 -0.55 -9.41
CA ALA A 125 10.30 -1.79 -9.75
C ALA A 125 9.37 -2.76 -10.51
N ILE A 126 8.10 -2.86 -10.14
CA ILE A 126 7.10 -3.65 -10.87
C ILE A 126 6.86 -3.07 -12.28
N LEU A 127 6.79 -1.76 -12.40
CA LEU A 127 6.67 -1.09 -13.70
C LEU A 127 7.90 -1.37 -14.58
N GLU A 128 9.11 -1.28 -14.03
CA GLU A 128 10.34 -1.59 -14.75
C GLU A 128 10.39 -3.04 -15.23
N GLN A 129 9.95 -4.00 -14.40
CA GLN A 129 9.86 -5.41 -14.80
C GLN A 129 8.82 -5.65 -15.90
N ARG A 130 7.70 -4.92 -15.92
CA ARG A 130 6.63 -5.04 -16.93
C ARG A 130 6.97 -4.34 -18.24
N SER A 131 7.66 -3.22 -18.17
CA SER A 131 7.98 -2.36 -19.28
C SER A 131 9.31 -1.62 -19.01
N PRO A 132 10.45 -2.27 -19.27
CA PRO A 132 11.78 -1.69 -19.02
C PRO A 132 12.00 -0.38 -19.77
N ASP A 133 12.58 0.62 -19.06
CA ASP A 133 12.95 1.91 -19.60
C ASP A 133 14.21 2.40 -18.88
N PRO A 134 15.40 2.30 -19.49
CA PRO A 134 16.67 2.66 -18.84
C PRO A 134 16.73 4.11 -18.35
N GLU A 135 16.19 5.06 -19.10
CA GLU A 135 16.19 6.48 -18.73
C GLU A 135 15.29 6.73 -17.53
N PHE A 136 14.09 6.13 -17.52
CA PHE A 136 13.18 6.22 -16.38
C PHE A 136 13.76 5.52 -15.14
N ARG A 137 14.43 4.39 -15.31
CA ARG A 137 15.12 3.68 -14.23
C ARG A 137 16.21 4.54 -13.57
N GLU A 138 17.05 5.22 -14.36
CA GLU A 138 18.07 6.14 -13.81
C GLU A 138 17.44 7.27 -13.01
N LEU A 139 16.33 7.84 -13.49
CA LEU A 139 15.56 8.85 -12.76
C LEU A 139 15.05 8.31 -11.43
N CYS A 140 14.49 7.09 -11.43
CA CYS A 140 14.03 6.40 -10.20
C CYS A 140 15.17 6.21 -9.20
N VAL A 141 16.32 5.69 -9.64
CA VAL A 141 17.47 5.44 -8.79
C VAL A 141 17.92 6.74 -8.11
N ALA A 142 18.06 7.82 -8.89
CA ALA A 142 18.48 9.11 -8.36
C ALA A 142 17.49 9.66 -7.31
N ALA A 143 16.18 9.58 -7.58
CA ALA A 143 15.16 10.08 -6.67
C ALA A 143 15.06 9.21 -5.40
N PHE A 144 15.07 7.89 -5.54
CA PHE A 144 14.89 6.98 -4.40
C PHE A 144 16.14 6.93 -3.50
N ARG A 145 17.33 7.08 -4.01
CA ARG A 145 18.55 7.23 -3.16
C ARG A 145 18.42 8.44 -2.22
N ARG A 146 17.92 9.59 -2.72
CA ARG A 146 17.66 10.77 -1.88
C ARG A 146 16.53 10.52 -0.89
N ASN A 147 15.45 9.86 -1.33
CA ASN A 147 14.32 9.55 -0.47
C ASN A 147 14.69 8.58 0.66
N GLU A 148 15.49 7.55 0.37
CA GLU A 148 16.02 6.64 1.39
C GLU A 148 16.88 7.38 2.42
N THR A 149 17.74 8.29 1.96
CA THR A 149 18.54 9.13 2.85
C THR A 149 17.65 9.97 3.77
N PHE A 150 16.55 10.53 3.26
CA PHE A 150 15.56 11.24 4.08
C PHE A 150 14.98 10.32 5.18
N TRP A 151 14.46 9.14 4.82
CA TRP A 151 13.88 8.22 5.79
C TRP A 151 14.87 7.82 6.87
N ARG A 152 16.11 7.49 6.50
CA ARG A 152 17.15 7.13 7.46
C ARG A 152 17.56 8.25 8.40
N ASN A 153 17.65 9.47 7.90
CA ASN A 153 18.11 10.59 8.70
C ASN A 153 17.03 11.19 9.60
N ASN A 154 15.76 11.11 9.18
CA ASN A 154 14.67 11.84 9.82
C ASN A 154 13.60 10.93 10.45
N ARG A 155 13.56 9.66 10.10
CA ARG A 155 12.50 8.71 10.50
C ARG A 155 13.04 7.41 11.10
N THR A 156 14.25 7.43 11.63
CA THR A 156 14.91 6.24 12.21
C THR A 156 15.24 6.46 13.69
N GLY A 157 14.81 5.54 14.53
CA GLY A 157 15.18 5.53 15.95
C GLY A 157 16.65 5.17 16.12
N LYS A 158 17.44 6.10 16.65
CA LYS A 158 18.93 6.07 16.67
C LYS A 158 19.54 4.83 17.33
N LYS A 159 18.89 4.22 18.31
CA LYS A 159 19.45 3.06 19.05
C LYS A 159 19.22 1.74 18.34
N ILE A 160 18.04 1.53 17.76
CA ILE A 160 17.60 0.24 17.20
C ILE A 160 17.65 0.27 15.66
N GLY A 161 17.45 1.46 15.04
CA GLY A 161 17.49 1.63 13.60
C GLY A 161 16.25 1.11 12.87
N LEU A 162 15.14 0.96 13.57
CA LEU A 162 13.80 0.81 12.99
C LEU A 162 13.19 2.17 12.69
N PHE A 163 12.24 2.19 11.77
CA PHE A 163 11.59 3.39 11.29
C PHE A 163 10.31 3.70 12.07
N HIS A 164 10.00 4.98 12.19
CA HIS A 164 8.77 5.54 12.77
C HIS A 164 8.19 6.62 11.86
N TYR A 165 6.90 6.87 11.96
CA TYR A 165 6.25 8.01 11.30
C TYR A 165 6.47 9.28 12.11
N ASP A 166 6.61 10.39 11.41
CA ASP A 166 6.77 11.71 12.01
C ASP A 166 6.42 12.81 10.97
N ALA A 167 6.41 14.05 11.39
CA ALA A 167 6.18 15.19 10.50
C ALA A 167 6.89 16.43 11.01
N ASP A 168 7.05 17.40 10.12
CA ASP A 168 7.45 18.75 10.49
C ASP A 168 6.19 19.54 10.89
N GLY A 169 6.14 20.04 12.11
CA GLY A 169 5.04 20.85 12.64
C GLY A 169 5.54 21.97 13.52
N GLU A 170 4.85 23.12 13.52
CA GLU A 170 5.20 24.27 14.36
C GLU A 170 4.83 24.00 15.84
N THR A 171 3.77 23.20 16.05
CA THR A 171 3.33 22.79 17.40
C THR A 171 3.36 21.27 17.54
N PRO A 172 3.43 20.73 18.80
CA PRO A 172 3.32 19.29 19.04
C PRO A 172 2.03 18.68 18.48
N GLU A 173 0.92 19.39 18.55
CA GLU A 173 -0.39 18.95 18.04
C GLU A 173 -0.39 18.85 16.51
N GLU A 174 0.21 19.81 15.83
CA GLU A 174 0.38 19.77 14.37
C GLU A 174 1.27 18.61 13.96
N ARG A 175 2.42 18.46 14.62
CA ARG A 175 3.34 17.35 14.37
C ARG A 175 2.67 16.01 14.56
N PHE A 176 1.91 15.83 15.64
CA PHE A 176 1.16 14.61 15.93
C PHE A 176 0.09 14.32 14.87
N ARG A 177 -0.69 15.33 14.48
CA ARG A 177 -1.71 15.21 13.42
C ARG A 177 -1.07 14.83 12.08
N ASP A 178 -0.02 15.55 11.70
CA ASP A 178 0.63 15.39 10.41
C ASP A 178 1.42 14.08 10.33
N ALA A 179 1.99 13.58 11.43
CA ALA A 179 2.59 12.24 11.52
C ALA A 179 1.56 11.12 11.26
N LYS A 180 0.32 11.29 11.75
CA LYS A 180 -0.78 10.37 11.43
C LYS A 180 -1.10 10.39 9.93
N TYR A 181 -1.11 11.56 9.30
CA TYR A 181 -1.29 11.66 7.85
C TYR A 181 -0.10 11.08 7.07
N GLU A 182 1.15 11.18 7.57
CA GLU A 182 2.30 10.48 6.98
C GLU A 182 2.10 8.96 6.95
N SER A 183 1.48 8.40 7.99
CA SER A 183 1.19 6.96 8.04
C SER A 183 0.13 6.51 7.01
N GLY A 184 -0.72 7.41 6.56
CA GLY A 184 -1.91 7.11 5.77
C GLY A 184 -3.06 6.48 6.57
N TRP A 185 -2.87 6.17 7.85
CA TRP A 185 -3.88 5.59 8.73
C TRP A 185 -4.47 6.64 9.69
N ASP A 186 -4.83 7.77 9.15
CA ASP A 186 -5.14 9.09 9.72
C ASP A 186 -5.66 9.12 11.18
N ASN A 187 -6.68 8.34 11.51
CA ASN A 187 -7.27 8.28 12.85
C ASN A 187 -7.26 6.88 13.46
N SER A 188 -6.31 6.05 13.05
CA SER A 188 -6.19 4.67 13.54
C SER A 188 -6.06 4.59 15.06
N VAL A 189 -6.65 3.55 15.62
CA VAL A 189 -6.46 3.16 17.03
C VAL A 189 -4.98 2.96 17.39
N ARG A 190 -4.14 2.57 16.42
CA ARG A 190 -2.68 2.43 16.59
C ARG A 190 -2.03 3.68 17.20
N TRP A 191 -2.60 4.85 16.91
CA TRP A 191 -2.03 6.16 17.24
C TRP A 191 -2.68 6.84 18.45
N ASP A 192 -3.59 6.18 19.16
CA ASP A 192 -4.29 6.78 20.29
C ASP A 192 -3.33 7.20 21.42
N ASN A 193 -2.21 6.49 21.58
CA ASN A 193 -1.19 6.76 22.63
C ASN A 193 0.12 7.35 22.07
N GLY A 194 0.12 7.83 20.83
CA GLY A 194 1.31 8.39 20.17
C GLY A 194 1.61 7.73 18.83
N ILE A 195 2.47 8.34 18.03
CA ILE A 195 2.91 7.82 16.74
C ILE A 195 4.41 8.02 16.52
N SER A 196 4.94 9.22 16.77
CA SER A 196 6.36 9.54 16.53
C SER A 196 7.30 8.82 17.50
N ASN A 197 6.78 8.20 18.54
CA ASN A 197 7.49 7.37 19.50
C ASN A 197 7.28 5.85 19.29
N LEU A 198 6.65 5.44 18.18
CA LEU A 198 6.38 4.04 17.86
C LEU A 198 7.18 3.57 16.64
N PHE A 199 7.91 2.47 16.78
CA PHE A 199 8.36 1.72 15.62
C PHE A 199 7.14 1.07 14.97
N ALA A 200 6.76 1.55 13.78
CA ALA A 200 5.57 1.11 13.09
C ALA A 200 5.86 -0.13 12.22
N ILE A 201 5.13 -1.21 12.42
CA ILE A 201 5.37 -2.49 11.75
C ILE A 201 5.22 -2.40 10.23
N ASP A 202 4.18 -1.72 9.76
CA ASP A 202 3.93 -1.53 8.33
C ASP A 202 5.03 -0.69 7.66
N LEU A 203 5.46 0.41 8.29
CA LEU A 203 6.52 1.26 7.75
C LEU A 203 7.82 0.47 7.56
N ASN A 204 8.18 -0.34 8.55
CA ASN A 204 9.39 -1.15 8.47
C ASN A 204 9.28 -2.22 7.36
N CYS A 205 8.12 -2.82 7.18
CA CYS A 205 7.86 -3.73 6.07
C CYS A 205 7.86 -3.01 4.70
N TYR A 206 7.31 -1.79 4.60
CA TYR A 206 7.42 -0.98 3.39
C TYR A 206 8.87 -0.60 3.07
N MET A 207 9.70 -0.35 4.08
CA MET A 207 11.13 -0.11 3.86
C MET A 207 11.89 -1.36 3.40
N VAL A 208 11.48 -2.56 3.81
CA VAL A 208 11.99 -3.81 3.22
C VAL A 208 11.62 -3.90 1.73
N LEU A 209 10.37 -3.60 1.37
CA LEU A 209 9.95 -3.54 -0.04
C LEU A 209 10.70 -2.47 -0.83
N PHE A 210 11.02 -1.34 -0.19
CA PHE A 210 11.87 -0.30 -0.76
C PHE A 210 13.25 -0.86 -1.13
N TYR A 211 13.91 -1.54 -0.20
CA TYR A 211 15.25 -2.10 -0.45
C TYR A 211 15.23 -3.19 -1.51
N ARG A 212 14.21 -4.05 -1.54
CA ARG A 212 14.00 -5.04 -2.62
C ARG A 212 13.82 -4.36 -3.99
N ALA A 213 13.03 -3.31 -4.03
CA ALA A 213 12.85 -2.53 -5.24
C ALA A 213 14.17 -1.93 -5.73
N MET A 214 14.97 -1.40 -4.81
CA MET A 214 16.28 -0.85 -5.16
C MET A 214 17.26 -1.91 -5.67
N ARG A 215 17.20 -3.14 -5.19
CA ARG A 215 18.02 -4.26 -5.75
C ARG A 215 17.71 -4.52 -7.24
N ILE A 216 16.46 -4.27 -7.67
CA ILE A 216 16.03 -4.42 -9.07
C ILE A 216 16.44 -3.19 -9.90
N LEU A 217 16.19 -1.99 -9.37
CA LEU A 217 16.43 -0.74 -10.08
C LEU A 217 17.90 -0.36 -10.13
N ASP A 218 18.66 -0.65 -9.06
CA ASP A 218 20.03 -0.28 -8.82
C ASP A 218 20.77 -1.48 -8.18
N PRO A 219 21.38 -2.36 -8.99
CA PRO A 219 22.01 -3.59 -8.49
C PRO A 219 23.29 -3.29 -7.69
N ASN A 220 23.14 -2.78 -6.48
CA ASN A 220 24.20 -2.46 -5.53
C ASN A 220 24.04 -3.34 -4.27
N PRO A 221 25.09 -4.03 -3.82
CA PRO A 221 25.05 -4.93 -2.64
C PRO A 221 24.59 -4.22 -1.34
N LEU A 222 24.70 -2.89 -1.28
CA LEU A 222 24.21 -2.10 -0.16
C LEU A 222 22.73 -2.35 0.13
N TRP A 223 21.90 -2.50 -0.91
CA TRP A 223 20.46 -2.67 -0.75
C TRP A 223 20.09 -4.01 -0.12
N GLU A 224 20.80 -5.06 -0.51
CA GLU A 224 20.63 -6.39 0.10
C GLU A 224 21.05 -6.39 1.57
N SER A 225 22.21 -5.79 1.88
CA SER A 225 22.69 -5.67 3.27
C SER A 225 21.69 -4.90 4.16
N ARG A 226 21.11 -3.80 3.63
CA ARG A 226 20.08 -3.02 4.36
C ARG A 226 18.78 -3.77 4.54
N GLU A 227 18.35 -4.52 3.53
CA GLU A 227 17.18 -5.37 3.61
C GLU A 227 17.32 -6.43 4.71
N GLN A 228 18.41 -7.20 4.67
CA GLN A 228 18.68 -8.27 5.63
C GLN A 228 18.77 -7.74 7.07
N GLU A 229 19.47 -6.64 7.26
CA GLU A 229 19.59 -5.99 8.57
C GLU A 229 18.25 -5.48 9.08
N LEU A 230 17.41 -4.89 8.22
CA LEU A 230 16.08 -4.41 8.62
C LEU A 230 15.16 -5.58 8.98
N ILE A 231 15.16 -6.65 8.20
CA ILE A 231 14.41 -7.88 8.50
C ILE A 231 14.81 -8.42 9.86
N ARG A 232 16.11 -8.58 10.12
CA ARG A 232 16.60 -9.05 11.42
C ARG A 232 16.06 -8.18 12.57
N ARG A 233 16.10 -6.87 12.42
CA ARG A 233 15.58 -5.92 13.45
C ARG A 233 14.07 -6.03 13.63
N ILE A 234 13.29 -6.20 12.57
CA ILE A 234 11.84 -6.44 12.64
C ILE A 234 11.58 -7.70 13.50
N GLU A 235 12.25 -8.80 13.15
CA GLU A 235 12.04 -10.09 13.83
C GLU A 235 12.49 -10.08 15.30
N GLU A 236 13.54 -9.34 15.64
CA GLU A 236 14.05 -9.22 17.02
C GLU A 236 13.25 -8.23 17.88
N THR A 237 12.59 -7.24 17.26
CA THR A 237 12.05 -6.10 18.01
C THR A 237 10.52 -6.01 17.99
N LEU A 238 9.88 -6.38 16.87
CA LEU A 238 8.45 -6.13 16.67
C LEU A 238 7.58 -7.40 16.84
N TRP A 239 8.18 -8.52 17.19
CA TRP A 239 7.46 -9.72 17.60
C TRP A 239 7.19 -9.70 19.10
N ASN A 240 5.91 -9.77 19.50
CA ASN A 240 5.50 -9.89 20.88
C ASN A 240 5.38 -11.36 21.27
N GLU A 241 6.35 -11.86 22.04
CA GLU A 241 6.35 -13.26 22.49
C GLU A 241 5.19 -13.60 23.45
N THR A 242 4.61 -12.62 24.12
CA THR A 242 3.47 -12.84 25.03
C THR A 242 2.19 -13.03 24.25
N ASP A 243 1.91 -12.14 23.30
CA ASP A 243 0.68 -12.14 22.52
C ASP A 243 0.80 -12.94 21.21
N GLN A 244 2.01 -13.45 20.91
CA GLN A 244 2.34 -14.27 19.73
C GLN A 244 1.94 -13.57 18.41
N CYS A 245 2.21 -12.26 18.32
CA CYS A 245 1.90 -11.46 17.15
C CYS A 245 2.92 -10.34 16.90
N TYR A 246 2.90 -9.77 15.69
CA TYR A 246 3.67 -8.58 15.38
C TYR A 246 2.87 -7.33 15.73
N GLU A 247 3.52 -6.39 16.42
CA GLU A 247 2.92 -5.16 16.89
C GLU A 247 3.86 -3.97 16.76
N ASP A 248 3.27 -2.76 16.76
CA ASP A 248 4.04 -1.54 16.94
C ASP A 248 4.63 -1.49 18.35
N ARG A 249 5.87 -0.98 18.47
CA ARG A 249 6.59 -0.96 19.74
C ARG A 249 7.07 0.43 20.09
N ASN A 250 6.83 0.83 21.34
CA ASN A 250 7.28 2.12 21.85
C ASN A 250 8.82 2.16 21.95
N MET A 251 9.42 3.22 21.40
CA MET A 251 10.88 3.39 21.32
C MET A 251 11.53 3.72 22.68
N GLU A 252 10.77 4.30 23.61
CA GLU A 252 11.27 4.81 24.88
C GLU A 252 11.24 3.75 25.98
N ASN A 253 10.08 3.11 26.18
CA ASN A 253 9.87 2.12 27.24
C ASN A 253 9.91 0.67 26.74
N GLY A 254 9.88 0.44 25.42
CA GLY A 254 9.91 -0.88 24.82
C GLY A 254 8.60 -1.66 24.92
N GLU A 255 7.51 -1.04 25.33
CA GLU A 255 6.18 -1.67 25.40
C GLU A 255 5.55 -1.81 24.02
N PHE A 256 4.81 -2.89 23.80
CA PHE A 256 3.97 -3.09 22.64
C PHE A 256 2.65 -2.32 22.78
N ASN A 257 2.07 -1.88 21.67
CA ASN A 257 0.84 -1.09 21.73
C ASN A 257 -0.45 -1.93 21.89
N GLY A 258 -0.37 -3.25 21.79
CA GLY A 258 -1.50 -4.16 21.96
C GLY A 258 -2.58 -4.03 20.88
N VAL A 259 -2.26 -3.50 19.69
CA VAL A 259 -3.24 -3.20 18.64
C VAL A 259 -3.03 -4.10 17.42
N ILE A 260 -3.89 -5.10 17.27
CA ILE A 260 -3.85 -6.00 16.12
C ILE A 260 -4.62 -5.39 14.94
N THR A 261 -3.93 -5.29 13.82
CA THR A 261 -4.43 -4.72 12.56
C THR A 261 -3.93 -5.55 11.37
N PRO A 262 -4.41 -5.30 10.14
CA PRO A 262 -3.79 -5.89 8.95
C PRO A 262 -2.29 -5.59 8.81
N ALA A 263 -1.77 -4.50 9.40
CA ALA A 263 -0.34 -4.22 9.42
C ALA A 263 0.47 -5.29 10.17
N SER A 264 -0.11 -5.91 11.19
CA SER A 264 0.52 -7.01 11.96
C SER A 264 0.87 -8.23 11.10
N PHE A 265 0.23 -8.38 9.94
CA PHE A 265 0.46 -9.48 8.99
C PHE A 265 1.47 -9.13 7.90
N MET A 266 1.98 -7.91 7.85
CA MET A 266 2.92 -7.51 6.80
C MET A 266 4.27 -8.24 6.83
N PRO A 267 4.81 -8.72 7.97
CA PRO A 267 5.97 -9.59 7.99
C PRO A 267 5.77 -10.89 7.19
N LEU A 268 4.54 -11.42 7.14
CA LEU A 268 4.19 -12.56 6.29
C LEU A 268 4.21 -12.15 4.80
N PHE A 269 3.73 -10.95 4.49
CA PHE A 269 3.75 -10.44 3.11
C PHE A 269 5.18 -10.31 2.57
N ILE A 270 6.09 -9.75 3.35
CA ILE A 270 7.49 -9.63 2.97
C ILE A 270 8.28 -10.94 3.14
N GLY A 271 7.67 -12.00 3.68
CA GLY A 271 8.29 -13.31 3.84
C GLY A 271 9.39 -13.37 4.91
N SER A 272 9.37 -12.48 5.91
CA SER A 272 10.38 -12.45 6.99
C SER A 272 10.03 -13.37 8.16
N ALA A 273 8.75 -13.61 8.42
CA ALA A 273 8.31 -14.42 9.55
C ALA A 273 8.83 -15.87 9.46
N SER A 274 9.16 -16.49 10.60
CA SER A 274 9.39 -17.93 10.64
C SER A 274 8.07 -18.69 10.40
N PRO A 275 8.12 -19.98 9.99
CA PRO A 275 6.92 -20.79 9.84
C PRO A 275 6.06 -20.85 11.12
N GLU A 276 6.70 -20.88 12.29
CA GLU A 276 6.04 -20.94 13.61
C GLU A 276 5.32 -19.60 13.89
N ARG A 277 5.98 -18.47 13.64
CA ARG A 277 5.35 -17.14 13.77
C ARG A 277 4.22 -16.94 12.78
N ALA A 278 4.38 -17.41 11.56
CA ALA A 278 3.32 -17.35 10.55
C ALA A 278 2.10 -18.20 10.97
N ALA A 279 2.31 -19.39 11.59
CA ALA A 279 1.23 -20.20 12.13
C ALA A 279 0.49 -19.49 13.29
N ALA A 280 1.25 -18.88 14.21
CA ALA A 280 0.66 -18.09 15.30
C ALA A 280 -0.16 -16.91 14.76
N MET A 281 0.34 -16.22 13.72
CA MET A 281 -0.43 -15.14 13.07
C MET A 281 -1.71 -15.64 12.38
N ALA A 282 -1.72 -16.85 11.82
CA ALA A 282 -2.93 -17.44 11.27
C ALA A 282 -3.95 -17.75 12.38
N GLU A 283 -3.53 -18.28 13.54
CA GLU A 283 -4.38 -18.46 14.71
C GLU A 283 -4.93 -17.14 15.24
N ILE A 284 -4.11 -16.07 15.25
CA ILE A 284 -4.56 -14.71 15.60
C ILE A 284 -5.68 -14.24 14.67
N ALA A 285 -5.55 -14.44 13.36
CA ALA A 285 -6.57 -14.05 12.40
C ALA A 285 -7.91 -14.79 12.65
N GLU A 286 -7.85 -16.08 12.93
CA GLU A 286 -9.02 -16.90 13.28
C GLU A 286 -9.63 -16.47 14.63
N LYS A 287 -8.80 -16.34 15.68
CA LYS A 287 -9.23 -15.94 17.03
C LYS A 287 -9.90 -14.57 17.06
N HIS A 288 -9.41 -13.63 16.28
CA HIS A 288 -9.95 -12.27 16.19
C HIS A 288 -11.11 -12.14 15.20
N GLU A 289 -11.54 -13.25 14.59
CA GLU A 289 -12.69 -13.32 13.69
C GLU A 289 -12.74 -12.15 12.69
N MET A 290 -11.68 -12.01 11.85
CA MET A 290 -11.52 -10.86 10.95
C MET A 290 -12.07 -11.11 9.52
N PRO A 291 -13.33 -11.55 9.31
CA PRO A 291 -13.80 -11.97 8.00
C PRO A 291 -13.80 -10.86 6.96
N GLY A 292 -13.98 -9.62 7.38
CA GLY A 292 -13.93 -8.42 6.54
C GLY A 292 -12.59 -7.69 6.59
N TRP A 293 -11.61 -8.19 7.31
CA TRP A 293 -10.27 -7.58 7.46
C TRP A 293 -10.34 -6.10 7.80
N PRO A 294 -10.99 -5.73 8.94
CA PRO A 294 -11.09 -4.35 9.38
C PRO A 294 -9.71 -3.75 9.68
N SER A 295 -9.64 -2.43 9.69
CA SER A 295 -8.40 -1.69 10.01
C SER A 295 -7.93 -1.85 11.45
N VAL A 296 -8.72 -2.47 12.33
CA VAL A 296 -8.36 -2.91 13.67
C VAL A 296 -9.22 -4.13 14.03
N SER A 297 -8.69 -5.04 14.85
CA SER A 297 -9.42 -6.23 15.33
C SER A 297 -10.78 -5.87 15.93
N TYR A 298 -11.80 -6.69 15.68
CA TYR A 298 -13.13 -6.58 16.32
C TYR A 298 -13.08 -6.65 17.85
N GLN A 299 -12.06 -7.28 18.41
CA GLN A 299 -11.88 -7.41 19.87
C GLN A 299 -11.24 -6.17 20.49
N ASN A 300 -10.77 -5.21 19.70
CA ASN A 300 -10.21 -3.98 20.23
C ASN A 300 -11.34 -3.13 20.86
N PRO A 301 -11.18 -2.62 22.10
CA PRO A 301 -12.23 -1.84 22.77
C PRO A 301 -12.57 -0.52 22.05
N ASN A 302 -11.67 -0.02 21.20
CA ASN A 302 -11.87 1.18 20.38
C ASN A 302 -12.29 0.88 18.94
N PHE A 303 -12.68 -0.39 18.65
CA PHE A 303 -13.22 -0.74 17.33
C PHE A 303 -14.52 0.04 17.06
N ASP A 304 -14.56 0.70 15.92
CA ASP A 304 -15.74 1.42 15.42
C ASP A 304 -15.96 1.11 13.94
N PRO A 305 -16.96 0.30 13.57
CA PRO A 305 -17.22 -0.10 12.20
C PRO A 305 -17.57 1.06 11.27
N GLU A 306 -18.03 2.20 11.81
CA GLU A 306 -18.28 3.45 11.08
C GLU A 306 -17.07 4.41 11.17
N GLY A 307 -16.08 4.11 12.01
CA GLY A 307 -14.85 4.88 12.18
C GLY A 307 -13.90 4.69 11.00
N TYR A 308 -13.38 5.77 10.43
CA TYR A 308 -12.58 5.80 9.21
C TYR A 308 -11.45 4.76 9.20
N TRP A 309 -10.37 4.95 9.97
CA TRP A 309 -9.30 3.96 10.18
C TRP A 309 -9.43 3.24 11.54
N ARG A 310 -10.61 3.27 12.14
CA ARG A 310 -10.90 2.65 13.45
C ARG A 310 -11.70 1.35 13.35
N GLY A 311 -11.98 0.88 12.13
CA GLY A 311 -12.75 -0.35 11.93
C GLY A 311 -13.09 -0.66 10.48
N ARG A 312 -13.21 0.34 9.59
CA ARG A 312 -13.57 0.08 8.19
C ARG A 312 -12.55 -0.83 7.49
N THR A 313 -13.01 -1.55 6.49
CA THR A 313 -12.18 -2.40 5.64
C THR A 313 -11.61 -1.61 4.47
N TRP A 314 -10.31 -1.75 4.24
CA TRP A 314 -9.55 -1.11 3.19
C TRP A 314 -8.87 -2.16 2.33
N LEU A 315 -9.16 -2.20 1.02
CA LEU A 315 -8.72 -3.28 0.15
C LEU A 315 -7.20 -3.38 0.02
N ASN A 316 -6.49 -2.25 0.09
CA ASN A 316 -5.03 -2.21 0.01
C ASN A 316 -4.37 -2.93 1.19
N ILE A 317 -4.72 -2.57 2.42
CA ILE A 317 -4.11 -3.18 3.61
C ILE A 317 -4.60 -4.62 3.83
N ALA A 318 -5.87 -4.90 3.53
CA ALA A 318 -6.39 -6.26 3.56
C ALA A 318 -5.67 -7.18 2.55
N TYR A 319 -5.33 -6.67 1.37
CA TYR A 319 -4.55 -7.41 0.38
C TYR A 319 -3.19 -7.83 0.93
N PHE A 320 -2.44 -6.93 1.58
CA PHE A 320 -1.14 -7.25 2.15
C PHE A 320 -1.24 -8.36 3.20
N ALA A 321 -2.22 -8.27 4.10
CA ALA A 321 -2.43 -9.27 5.14
C ALA A 321 -2.80 -10.64 4.55
N LEU A 322 -3.83 -10.68 3.69
CA LEU A 322 -4.31 -11.90 3.07
C LEU A 322 -3.27 -12.56 2.16
N LYS A 323 -2.56 -11.76 1.38
CA LYS A 323 -1.50 -12.26 0.51
C LYS A 323 -0.32 -12.78 1.35
N GLY A 324 -0.04 -12.15 2.49
CA GLY A 324 0.93 -12.65 3.46
C GLY A 324 0.58 -14.06 3.95
N LEU A 325 -0.65 -14.29 4.41
CA LEU A 325 -1.14 -15.61 4.81
C LEU A 325 -1.03 -16.63 3.66
N LYS A 326 -1.43 -16.24 2.45
CA LYS A 326 -1.32 -17.10 1.26
C LYS A 326 0.11 -17.51 0.96
N ASN A 327 1.07 -16.63 1.11
CA ASN A 327 2.50 -16.92 0.87
C ASN A 327 3.06 -17.98 1.82
N TYR A 328 2.42 -18.21 2.96
CA TYR A 328 2.79 -19.24 3.94
C TYR A 328 1.91 -20.50 3.87
N GLY A 329 1.03 -20.60 2.86
CA GLY A 329 0.20 -21.79 2.64
C GLY A 329 -1.10 -21.83 3.44
N PHE A 330 -1.50 -20.73 4.13
CA PHE A 330 -2.80 -20.62 4.79
C PHE A 330 -3.88 -20.27 3.76
N ASP A 331 -3.97 -21.09 2.70
CA ASP A 331 -4.79 -20.85 1.52
C ASP A 331 -6.27 -20.70 1.86
N SER A 332 -6.82 -21.57 2.71
CA SER A 332 -8.24 -21.53 3.06
C SER A 332 -8.65 -20.20 3.70
N LEU A 333 -7.87 -19.74 4.68
CA LEU A 333 -8.11 -18.48 5.39
C LEU A 333 -7.96 -17.28 4.46
N ALA A 334 -6.89 -17.26 3.66
CA ALA A 334 -6.60 -16.21 2.70
C ALA A 334 -7.68 -16.13 1.60
N ASP A 335 -8.08 -17.27 1.03
CA ASP A 335 -9.09 -17.33 -0.04
C ASP A 335 -10.48 -16.97 0.48
N GLN A 336 -10.82 -17.33 1.72
CA GLN A 336 -12.06 -16.90 2.37
C GLN A 336 -12.12 -15.37 2.49
N GLY A 337 -11.07 -14.75 3.01
CA GLY A 337 -10.99 -13.29 3.13
C GLY A 337 -11.09 -12.61 1.77
N ARG A 338 -10.28 -13.05 0.80
CA ARG A 338 -10.34 -12.55 -0.59
C ARG A 338 -11.75 -12.64 -1.18
N ASN A 339 -12.39 -13.79 -1.07
CA ASN A 339 -13.72 -14.02 -1.65
C ASN A 339 -14.78 -13.14 -0.97
N THR A 340 -14.70 -12.96 0.34
CA THR A 340 -15.55 -12.03 1.09
C THR A 340 -15.44 -10.61 0.53
N LEU A 341 -14.21 -10.09 0.40
CA LEU A 341 -13.98 -8.75 -0.12
C LEU A 341 -14.43 -8.58 -1.57
N LEU A 342 -14.12 -9.53 -2.44
CA LEU A 342 -14.55 -9.48 -3.84
C LEU A 342 -16.08 -9.56 -3.97
N ASN A 343 -16.77 -10.34 -3.13
CA ASN A 343 -18.22 -10.41 -3.12
C ASN A 343 -18.86 -9.07 -2.70
N TRP A 344 -18.30 -8.39 -1.70
CA TRP A 344 -18.75 -7.05 -1.33
C TRP A 344 -18.60 -6.05 -2.48
N VAL A 345 -17.43 -6.08 -3.15
CA VAL A 345 -17.20 -5.19 -4.30
C VAL A 345 -18.14 -5.51 -5.46
N ARG A 346 -18.42 -6.79 -5.74
CA ARG A 346 -19.38 -7.21 -6.79
C ARG A 346 -20.80 -6.75 -6.49
N ALA A 347 -21.21 -6.79 -5.22
CA ALA A 347 -22.55 -6.38 -4.79
C ALA A 347 -22.85 -4.89 -5.01
N VAL A 348 -21.83 -4.06 -5.23
CA VAL A 348 -21.97 -2.62 -5.51
C VAL A 348 -21.90 -2.37 -7.01
N PRO A 349 -23.02 -2.13 -7.71
CA PRO A 349 -22.99 -1.88 -9.14
C PRO A 349 -22.42 -0.48 -9.46
N GLY A 350 -21.67 -0.39 -10.54
CA GLY A 350 -21.30 0.87 -11.18
C GLY A 350 -20.01 1.54 -10.67
N PHE A 351 -19.60 1.38 -9.41
CA PHE A 351 -18.42 2.05 -8.88
C PHE A 351 -17.67 1.22 -7.84
N LEU A 352 -16.46 1.61 -7.55
CA LEU A 352 -15.62 1.10 -6.46
C LEU A 352 -15.49 2.17 -5.39
N CYS A 353 -15.62 1.78 -4.12
CA CYS A 353 -15.54 2.70 -2.99
C CYS A 353 -14.15 2.68 -2.35
N GLU A 354 -13.89 3.73 -1.62
CA GLU A 354 -12.66 3.92 -0.85
C GLU A 354 -12.49 2.84 0.22
N ASN A 355 -13.56 2.56 0.96
CA ASN A 355 -13.60 1.56 2.02
C ASN A 355 -15.00 0.93 2.16
N TYR A 356 -15.10 -0.08 3.02
CA TYR A 356 -16.31 -0.87 3.21
C TYR A 356 -16.57 -1.08 4.71
N HIS A 357 -17.85 -1.18 5.09
CA HIS A 357 -18.22 -1.57 6.44
C HIS A 357 -17.79 -3.02 6.70
N PRO A 358 -17.03 -3.30 7.77
CA PRO A 358 -16.30 -4.57 7.94
C PRO A 358 -17.19 -5.80 8.15
N VAL A 359 -18.45 -5.61 8.56
CA VAL A 359 -19.40 -6.70 8.82
C VAL A 359 -20.39 -6.88 7.66
N SER A 360 -20.96 -5.78 7.16
CA SER A 360 -22.02 -5.84 6.14
C SER A 360 -21.50 -5.73 4.70
N GLY A 361 -20.26 -5.31 4.50
CA GLY A 361 -19.72 -5.01 3.17
C GLY A 361 -20.35 -3.77 2.51
N LYS A 362 -21.15 -2.98 3.26
CA LYS A 362 -21.73 -1.74 2.74
C LYS A 362 -20.62 -0.79 2.28
N PRO A 363 -20.69 -0.25 1.05
CA PRO A 363 -19.69 0.69 0.54
C PRO A 363 -19.74 2.02 1.31
N ILE A 364 -18.57 2.55 1.65
CA ILE A 364 -18.41 3.81 2.39
C ILE A 364 -17.27 4.63 1.75
N GLY A 365 -17.18 5.90 2.07
CA GLY A 365 -16.14 6.81 1.60
C GLY A 365 -16.34 7.27 0.15
N ALA A 366 -15.26 7.68 -0.49
CA ALA A 366 -15.27 8.19 -1.85
C ALA A 366 -15.62 7.11 -2.88
N VAL A 367 -16.38 7.47 -3.90
CA VAL A 367 -16.71 6.61 -5.04
C VAL A 367 -15.66 6.73 -6.14
N HIS A 368 -15.63 5.75 -7.06
CA HIS A 368 -14.64 5.66 -8.14
C HIS A 368 -13.19 5.67 -7.59
N PHE A 369 -12.93 4.86 -6.57
CA PHE A 369 -11.69 4.98 -5.83
C PHE A 369 -10.56 4.16 -6.47
N GLY A 370 -9.45 4.86 -6.78
CA GLY A 370 -8.36 4.34 -7.62
C GLY A 370 -7.57 3.19 -6.99
N TRP A 371 -7.20 3.27 -5.70
CA TRP A 371 -6.48 2.15 -5.10
C TRP A 371 -7.35 0.91 -4.94
N SER A 372 -8.65 1.07 -4.63
CA SER A 372 -9.56 -0.07 -4.59
C SER A 372 -9.64 -0.76 -5.94
N ALA A 373 -9.65 0.02 -7.04
CA ALA A 373 -9.57 -0.52 -8.39
C ALA A 373 -8.25 -1.28 -8.64
N ALA A 374 -7.12 -0.71 -8.24
CA ALA A 374 -5.82 -1.34 -8.38
C ALA A 374 -5.76 -2.68 -7.61
N PHE A 375 -6.23 -2.72 -6.37
CA PHE A 375 -6.20 -3.95 -5.58
C PHE A 375 -7.23 -4.99 -6.00
N VAL A 376 -8.37 -4.59 -6.57
CA VAL A 376 -9.27 -5.54 -7.27
C VAL A 376 -8.53 -6.23 -8.41
N ILE A 377 -7.76 -5.48 -9.21
CA ILE A 377 -6.94 -6.08 -10.30
C ILE A 377 -5.90 -7.05 -9.71
N GLU A 378 -5.24 -6.70 -8.61
CA GLU A 378 -4.26 -7.57 -7.95
C GLU A 378 -4.92 -8.84 -7.36
N PHE A 379 -6.08 -8.73 -6.72
CA PHE A 379 -6.85 -9.89 -6.23
C PHE A 379 -7.30 -10.83 -7.37
N LEU A 380 -7.62 -10.30 -8.54
CA LEU A 380 -8.08 -11.11 -9.68
C LEU A 380 -6.92 -11.74 -10.45
N LEU A 381 -5.81 -11.04 -10.64
CA LEU A 381 -4.76 -11.45 -11.59
C LEU A 381 -3.47 -11.95 -10.93
N ASN A 382 -3.17 -11.51 -9.69
CA ASN A 382 -1.91 -11.83 -9.01
C ASN A 382 -2.09 -12.69 -7.75
N TRP A 383 -3.30 -13.15 -7.48
CA TRP A 383 -3.58 -13.86 -6.23
C TRP A 383 -2.76 -15.14 -6.05
N ASN A 384 -2.62 -15.93 -7.13
CA ASN A 384 -1.91 -17.19 -7.13
C ASN A 384 -0.46 -17.10 -7.64
N SER A 385 0.00 -15.90 -8.06
CA SER A 385 1.38 -15.72 -8.47
C SER A 385 2.27 -15.41 -7.26
N GLU A 386 3.52 -15.84 -7.34
CA GLU A 386 4.55 -15.30 -6.45
C GLU A 386 4.59 -13.77 -6.66
N LEU A 387 4.76 -13.02 -5.58
CA LEU A 387 4.93 -11.58 -5.72
C LEU A 387 6.18 -11.30 -6.55
N PRO A 388 6.10 -10.37 -7.54
CA PRO A 388 7.31 -9.81 -8.12
C PRO A 388 8.15 -9.29 -6.96
N MET A 389 9.37 -9.83 -6.76
CA MET A 389 10.30 -9.50 -5.66
C MET A 389 10.18 -10.35 -4.37
N ALA A 390 9.39 -11.40 -4.30
CA ALA A 390 9.59 -12.42 -3.29
C ALA A 390 10.86 -13.21 -3.65
N GLU A 391 11.80 -13.30 -2.74
CA GLU A 391 12.87 -14.30 -2.90
C GLU A 391 12.20 -15.67 -2.88
N THR A 392 12.39 -16.44 -3.97
CA THR A 392 12.04 -17.85 -3.95
C THR A 392 12.80 -18.50 -2.78
N ARG A 393 12.09 -18.85 -1.71
CA ARG A 393 12.66 -19.73 -0.70
C ARG A 393 13.14 -20.98 -1.46
N GLN A 394 14.44 -21.19 -1.48
CA GLN A 394 14.96 -22.48 -1.93
C GLN A 394 14.31 -23.55 -1.05
N LYS A 395 13.50 -24.39 -1.70
CA LYS A 395 12.86 -25.55 -1.07
C LYS A 395 13.90 -26.56 -0.62
#